data_9b40cfede9a0057c3fa18e8f3706e9ae
#
_entry.id   9b40cfede9a0057c3fa18e8f3706e9ae
#
_cell.length_a   1.000
_cell.length_b   1.000
_cell.length_c   1.000
_cell.angle_alpha   90.00
_cell.angle_beta   90.00
_cell.angle_gamma   90.00
#
_symmetry.space_group_name_H-M   'P 1'
#
loop_
_entity.id
_entity.type
_entity.pdbx_description
1 polymer ?
#
loop_
_entity_poly.entity_id
_entity_poly.type
_entity_poly.pdbx_seq_one_letter_code
_entity_poly.pdbx_strand_id
1 'polypeptide(L)'
;MKKENRFYNWIKENTKNIYLIKIEHSLTVGIPDLMTILGGVINLIELKQIKSNTLENWGLNKFQRAFHIKHNQAGGRCFILVNRLFQRDLKLLRLGAWGYSHILTQPKTRHGLQKILEAIKTYQI
;
A
#
# COMPACT_ATOMS: atom_id res chain seq x y z
N MET A 1 2.47 19.35 6.70
CA MET A 1 2.73 17.89 6.61
C MET A 1 2.31 17.37 5.25
N LYS A 2 3.12 16.54 4.64
CA LYS A 2 2.79 15.94 3.35
C LYS A 2 1.61 14.98 3.51
N LYS A 3 0.82 14.80 2.43
CA LYS A 3 -0.36 13.94 2.44
C LYS A 3 -0.03 12.51 2.89
N GLU A 4 1.03 11.95 2.33
CA GLU A 4 1.47 10.58 2.63
C GLU A 4 1.85 10.43 4.09
N ASN A 5 2.47 11.46 4.69
CA ASN A 5 2.83 11.42 6.10
C ASN A 5 1.59 11.41 7.00
N ARG A 6 0.54 12.14 6.62
CA ARG A 6 -0.71 12.11 7.37
C ARG A 6 -1.38 10.75 7.30
N PHE A 7 -1.37 10.14 6.13
CA PHE A 7 -1.93 8.80 5.94
C PHE A 7 -1.12 7.77 6.74
N TYR A 8 0.20 7.84 6.67
CA TYR A 8 1.06 6.96 7.45
C TYR A 8 0.77 7.08 8.96
N ASN A 9 0.68 8.31 9.45
CA ASN A 9 0.39 8.54 10.87
C ASN A 9 -0.97 7.96 11.27
N TRP A 10 -1.98 8.11 10.42
CA TRP A 10 -3.30 7.52 10.67
C TRP A 10 -3.20 5.99 10.75
N ILE A 11 -2.45 5.36 9.84
CA ILE A 11 -2.23 3.92 9.87
C ILE A 11 -1.58 3.51 11.19
N LYS A 12 -0.53 4.21 11.58
CA LYS A 12 0.21 3.91 12.79
C LYS A 12 -0.67 4.03 14.02
N GLU A 13 -1.53 5.05 14.08
CA GLU A 13 -2.44 5.27 15.19
C GLU A 13 -3.56 4.22 15.27
N ASN A 14 -3.92 3.62 14.15
CA ASN A 14 -5.02 2.67 14.04
C ASN A 14 -4.58 1.22 13.96
N THR A 15 -3.30 0.93 14.18
CA THR A 15 -2.77 -0.42 14.26
C THR A 15 -2.10 -0.62 15.61
N LYS A 16 -2.30 -1.81 16.18
CA LYS A 16 -1.62 -2.22 17.42
C LYS A 16 -0.93 -3.55 17.18
N ASN A 17 0.27 -3.70 17.74
CA ASN A 17 1.02 -4.95 17.68
C ASN A 17 1.38 -5.36 16.24
N ILE A 18 1.45 -4.38 15.34
CA ILE A 18 1.88 -4.58 13.97
C ILE A 18 3.25 -3.93 13.80
N TYR A 19 4.19 -4.69 13.26
CA TYR A 19 5.53 -4.19 12.98
C TYR A 19 5.49 -3.36 11.69
N LEU A 20 5.66 -2.06 11.83
CA LEU A 20 5.67 -1.12 10.71
C LEU A 20 6.97 -0.32 10.71
N ILE A 21 7.63 -0.25 9.57
CA ILE A 21 8.80 0.60 9.39
C ILE A 21 8.53 1.53 8.22
N LYS A 22 8.65 2.83 8.48
CA LYS A 22 8.63 3.83 7.43
C LYS A 22 9.96 3.78 6.71
N ILE A 23 9.93 3.62 5.38
CA ILE A 23 11.13 3.60 4.57
C ILE A 23 11.48 5.04 4.24
N GLU A 24 12.61 5.51 4.76
CA GLU A 24 13.12 6.84 4.44
C GLU A 24 13.72 6.83 3.04
N HIS A 25 13.82 8.01 2.46
CA HIS A 25 14.36 8.16 1.12
C HIS A 25 15.76 7.57 1.03
N SER A 26 15.91 6.64 0.11
CA SER A 26 17.18 6.06 -0.24
C SER A 26 17.60 6.54 -1.61
N LEU A 27 18.74 6.09 -2.06
CA LEU A 27 19.22 6.36 -3.41
C LEU A 27 18.43 5.60 -4.48
N THR A 28 17.58 4.64 -4.07
CA THR A 28 16.80 3.85 -5.00
C THR A 28 15.45 4.53 -5.27
N VAL A 29 15.21 4.86 -6.52
CA VAL A 29 13.98 5.52 -6.94
C VAL A 29 12.84 4.50 -7.02
N GLY A 30 11.67 4.90 -6.52
CA GLY A 30 10.46 4.07 -6.64
C GLY A 30 10.22 3.09 -5.51
N ILE A 31 11.08 3.08 -4.49
CA ILE A 31 10.88 2.22 -3.31
C ILE A 31 9.59 2.62 -2.59
N PRO A 32 8.76 1.64 -2.17
CA PRO A 32 7.55 1.92 -1.42
C PRO A 32 7.78 2.62 -0.08
N ASP A 33 6.71 3.20 0.47
CA ASP A 33 6.77 4.07 1.65
C ASP A 33 7.00 3.33 2.95
N LEU A 34 6.51 2.09 3.07
CA LEU A 34 6.65 1.38 4.33
C LEU A 34 6.82 -0.12 4.12
N MET A 35 7.37 -0.73 5.16
CA MET A 35 7.55 -2.18 5.26
C MET A 35 6.80 -2.68 6.48
N THR A 36 6.18 -3.84 6.36
CA THR A 36 5.57 -4.52 7.48
C THR A 36 5.90 -6.01 7.44
N ILE A 37 5.83 -6.65 8.60
CA ILE A 37 5.94 -8.11 8.68
C ILE A 37 4.60 -8.64 9.15
N LEU A 38 3.96 -9.42 8.29
CA LEU A 38 2.66 -10.03 8.58
C LEU A 38 2.75 -11.52 8.23
N GLY A 39 2.37 -12.36 9.19
CA GLY A 39 2.46 -13.80 8.97
C GLY A 39 3.88 -14.29 8.74
N GLY A 40 4.88 -13.60 9.29
CA GLY A 40 6.28 -13.97 9.17
C GLY A 40 6.93 -13.57 7.86
N VAL A 41 6.23 -12.85 6.98
CA VAL A 41 6.77 -12.42 5.69
C VAL A 41 6.82 -10.91 5.58
N ILE A 42 7.80 -10.43 4.81
CA ILE A 42 8.00 -9.01 4.57
C ILE A 42 7.07 -8.55 3.45
N ASN A 43 6.35 -7.46 3.70
CA ASN A 43 5.52 -6.82 2.71
C ASN A 43 5.94 -5.36 2.56
N LEU A 44 6.00 -4.89 1.32
CA LEU A 44 6.25 -3.49 1.02
C LEU A 44 4.93 -2.84 0.61
N ILE A 45 4.65 -1.66 1.11
CA ILE A 45 3.38 -1.00 0.85
C ILE A 45 3.63 0.44 0.41
N GLU A 46 3.13 0.75 -0.78
CA GLU A 46 3.10 2.12 -1.28
C GLU A 46 1.82 2.78 -0.79
N LEU A 47 1.93 3.95 -0.19
CA LEU A 47 0.77 4.70 0.30
C LEU A 47 0.40 5.79 -0.70
N LYS A 48 -0.86 5.84 -1.07
CA LYS A 48 -1.38 6.88 -1.95
C LYS A 48 -2.65 7.48 -1.35
N GLN A 49 -2.81 8.78 -1.54
CA GLN A 49 -3.99 9.49 -1.13
C GLN A 49 -4.52 10.25 -2.35
N ILE A 50 -5.72 9.91 -2.78
CA ILE A 50 -6.28 10.47 -4.01
C ILE A 50 -7.67 11.04 -3.75
N LYS A 51 -8.03 12.07 -4.51
CA LYS A 51 -9.34 12.69 -4.43
C LYS A 51 -10.32 12.11 -5.45
N SER A 52 -9.81 11.60 -6.57
CA SER A 52 -10.63 11.14 -7.69
C SER A 52 -10.24 9.75 -8.14
N ASN A 53 -11.25 8.96 -8.56
CA ASN A 53 -11.03 7.64 -9.14
C ASN A 53 -10.45 7.69 -10.55
N THR A 54 -10.40 8.87 -11.16
CA THR A 54 -9.93 9.02 -12.55
C THR A 54 -8.43 9.21 -12.64
N LEU A 55 -7.72 9.22 -11.51
CA LEU A 55 -6.28 9.38 -11.52
C LEU A 55 -5.60 8.16 -12.12
N GLU A 56 -4.87 8.37 -13.20
CA GLU A 56 -4.23 7.30 -13.93
C GLU A 56 -3.16 6.62 -13.06
N ASN A 57 -3.09 5.28 -13.18
CA ASN A 57 -2.13 4.45 -12.45
C ASN A 57 -2.15 4.67 -10.94
N TRP A 58 -3.31 5.07 -10.39
CA TRP A 58 -3.48 5.30 -8.95
C TRP A 58 -2.45 6.27 -8.38
N GLY A 59 -1.95 7.18 -9.22
CA GLY A 59 -0.96 8.17 -8.82
C GLY A 59 0.48 7.66 -8.78
N LEU A 60 0.74 6.43 -9.19
CA LEU A 60 2.10 5.91 -9.25
C LEU A 60 2.83 6.48 -10.46
N ASN A 61 4.07 6.94 -10.24
CA ASN A 61 4.92 7.34 -11.34
C ASN A 61 5.59 6.12 -11.98
N LYS A 62 6.32 6.33 -13.08
CA LYS A 62 6.93 5.22 -13.82
C LYS A 62 7.94 4.43 -13.01
N PHE A 63 8.66 5.08 -12.09
CA PHE A 63 9.66 4.40 -11.26
C PHE A 63 8.99 3.52 -10.21
N GLN A 64 7.92 4.01 -9.61
CA GLN A 64 7.13 3.24 -8.66
C GLN A 64 6.50 2.02 -9.33
N ARG A 65 5.92 2.21 -10.53
CA ARG A 65 5.34 1.09 -11.28
C ARG A 65 6.40 0.04 -11.62
N ALA A 66 7.57 0.48 -12.09
CA ALA A 66 8.66 -0.43 -12.43
C ALA A 66 9.12 -1.24 -11.22
N PHE A 67 9.25 -0.59 -10.06
CA PHE A 67 9.63 -1.27 -8.83
C PHE A 67 8.61 -2.35 -8.45
N HIS A 68 7.32 -1.99 -8.43
CA HIS A 68 6.26 -2.93 -8.06
C HIS A 68 6.24 -4.15 -8.97
N ILE A 69 6.28 -3.91 -10.28
CA ILE A 69 6.23 -5.00 -11.26
C ILE A 69 7.43 -5.93 -11.08
N LYS A 70 8.62 -5.37 -11.03
CA LYS A 70 9.85 -6.15 -10.90
C LYS A 70 9.90 -6.94 -9.60
N HIS A 71 9.56 -6.28 -8.50
CA HIS A 71 9.56 -6.91 -7.17
C HIS A 71 8.56 -8.05 -7.09
N ASN A 72 7.34 -7.81 -7.59
CA ASN A 72 6.29 -8.83 -7.57
C ASN A 72 6.60 -9.99 -8.51
N GLN A 73 7.22 -9.75 -9.66
CA GLN A 73 7.66 -10.80 -10.58
C GLN A 73 8.74 -11.69 -9.95
N ALA A 74 9.58 -11.11 -9.10
CA ALA A 74 10.63 -11.86 -8.41
C ALA A 74 10.12 -12.68 -7.23
N GLY A 75 8.80 -12.67 -6.99
CA GLY A 75 8.20 -13.41 -5.88
C GLY A 75 8.04 -12.58 -4.61
N GLY A 76 8.27 -11.27 -4.70
CA GLY A 76 8.10 -10.37 -3.58
C GLY A 76 6.64 -10.02 -3.34
N ARG A 77 6.42 -9.30 -2.24
CA ARG A 77 5.09 -8.90 -1.79
C ARG A 77 5.05 -7.38 -1.67
N CYS A 78 4.62 -6.74 -2.76
CA CYS A 78 4.56 -5.29 -2.86
C CYS A 78 3.13 -4.88 -3.19
N PHE A 79 2.53 -4.04 -2.33
CA PHE A 79 1.12 -3.66 -2.40
C PHE A 79 0.98 -2.14 -2.47
N ILE A 80 -0.18 -1.71 -2.91
CA ILE A 80 -0.56 -0.30 -2.94
C ILE A 80 -1.79 -0.13 -2.06
N LEU A 81 -1.70 0.76 -1.08
CA LEU A 81 -2.83 1.09 -0.22
C LEU A 81 -3.26 2.51 -0.53
N VAL A 82 -4.46 2.65 -1.06
CA VAL A 82 -4.99 3.93 -1.52
C VAL A 82 -6.06 4.43 -0.55
N ASN A 83 -5.84 5.63 0.00
CA ASN A 83 -6.83 6.35 0.77
C ASN A 83 -7.62 7.23 -0.20
N ARG A 84 -8.86 6.84 -0.50
CA ARG A 84 -9.72 7.60 -1.41
C ARG A 84 -10.54 8.59 -0.60
N LEU A 85 -10.21 9.89 -0.73
CA LEU A 85 -10.72 10.91 0.16
C LEU A 85 -12.23 11.14 0.03
N PHE A 86 -12.75 11.20 -1.19
CA PHE A 86 -14.18 11.45 -1.38
C PHE A 86 -15.03 10.25 -1.00
N GLN A 87 -14.56 9.05 -1.29
CA GLN A 87 -15.25 7.81 -0.96
C GLN A 87 -15.10 7.42 0.51
N ARG A 88 -14.14 8.02 1.22
CA ARG A 88 -13.79 7.70 2.60
C ARG A 88 -13.54 6.22 2.79
N ASP A 89 -12.76 5.66 1.88
CA ASP A 89 -12.43 4.24 1.95
C ASP A 89 -10.95 3.99 1.66
N LEU A 90 -10.56 2.75 1.92
CA LEU A 90 -9.22 2.23 1.65
C LEU A 90 -9.35 1.18 0.57
N LYS A 91 -8.49 1.25 -0.43
CA LYS A 91 -8.46 0.26 -1.50
C LYS A 91 -7.08 -0.37 -1.54
N LEU A 92 -7.03 -1.69 -1.51
CA LEU A 92 -5.78 -2.45 -1.58
C LEU A 92 -5.62 -3.01 -2.98
N LEU A 93 -4.46 -2.75 -3.57
CA LEU A 93 -4.14 -3.16 -4.93
C LEU A 93 -2.76 -3.82 -4.97
N ARG A 94 -2.54 -4.60 -6.02
CA ARG A 94 -1.23 -5.13 -6.35
C ARG A 94 -0.98 -4.93 -7.85
N LEU A 95 0.22 -4.49 -8.20
CA LEU A 95 0.60 -4.28 -9.60
C LEU A 95 1.59 -5.35 -10.02
N GLY A 96 1.18 -6.18 -10.96
CA GLY A 96 2.03 -7.19 -11.58
C GLY A 96 2.25 -6.92 -13.05
N ALA A 97 2.86 -7.88 -13.75
CA ALA A 97 3.17 -7.75 -15.17
C ALA A 97 1.94 -7.52 -16.05
N TRP A 98 0.79 -8.01 -15.61
CA TRP A 98 -0.45 -7.97 -16.39
C TRP A 98 -1.38 -6.84 -15.97
N GLY A 99 -0.93 -5.96 -15.06
CA GLY A 99 -1.71 -4.82 -14.61
C GLY A 99 -2.08 -4.89 -13.14
N TYR A 100 -3.04 -4.05 -12.77
CA TYR A 100 -3.48 -3.93 -11.37
C TYR A 100 -4.51 -5.00 -11.02
N SER A 101 -4.32 -5.59 -9.83
CA SER A 101 -5.31 -6.48 -9.23
C SER A 101 -5.93 -5.76 -8.04
N HIS A 102 -7.25 -5.69 -8.01
CA HIS A 102 -7.99 -5.15 -6.85
C HIS A 102 -8.20 -6.26 -5.85
N ILE A 103 -7.68 -6.08 -4.64
CA ILE A 103 -7.73 -7.13 -3.62
C ILE A 103 -8.92 -6.91 -2.70
N LEU A 104 -9.08 -5.68 -2.17
CA LEU A 104 -10.10 -5.41 -1.17
C LEU A 104 -10.37 -3.91 -1.10
N THR A 105 -11.62 -3.54 -0.82
CA THR A 105 -12.00 -2.17 -0.49
C THR A 105 -12.73 -2.20 0.84
N GLN A 106 -12.33 -1.31 1.76
CA GLN A 106 -12.91 -1.23 3.10
C GLN A 106 -13.13 0.23 3.48
N PRO A 107 -14.08 0.52 4.37
CA PRO A 107 -14.19 1.88 4.93
C PRO A 107 -12.90 2.29 5.62
N LYS A 108 -12.62 3.60 5.60
CA LYS A 108 -11.44 4.14 6.29
C LYS A 108 -11.72 4.23 7.79
N THR A 109 -11.63 3.10 8.45
CA THR A 109 -11.84 2.92 9.89
C THR A 109 -10.77 1.99 10.42
N ARG A 110 -10.63 1.93 11.75
CA ARG A 110 -9.72 0.95 12.37
C ARG A 110 -10.07 -0.47 11.94
N HIS A 111 -11.36 -0.81 11.95
CA HIS A 111 -11.81 -2.13 11.55
C HIS A 111 -11.51 -2.39 10.07
N GLY A 112 -11.76 -1.40 9.20
CA GLY A 112 -11.45 -1.52 7.77
C GLY A 112 -9.96 -1.74 7.54
N LEU A 113 -9.12 -1.03 8.27
CA LEU A 113 -7.67 -1.22 8.16
C LEU A 113 -7.25 -2.61 8.63
N GLN A 114 -7.86 -3.13 9.70
CA GLN A 114 -7.59 -4.51 10.15
C GLN A 114 -7.91 -5.52 9.04
N LYS A 115 -9.02 -5.33 8.33
CA LYS A 115 -9.39 -6.20 7.20
C LYS A 115 -8.37 -6.12 6.05
N ILE A 116 -7.88 -4.91 5.77
CA ILE A 116 -6.84 -4.71 4.76
C ILE A 116 -5.56 -5.47 5.14
N LEU A 117 -5.11 -5.33 6.38
CA LEU A 117 -3.89 -5.99 6.85
C LEU A 117 -4.06 -7.52 6.85
N GLU A 118 -5.24 -8.01 7.21
CA GLU A 118 -5.52 -9.44 7.13
C GLU A 118 -5.49 -9.95 5.69
N ALA A 119 -6.00 -9.16 4.75
CA ALA A 119 -5.95 -9.51 3.33
C ALA A 119 -4.50 -9.58 2.82
N ILE A 120 -3.63 -8.68 3.27
CA ILE A 120 -2.21 -8.74 2.94
C ILE A 120 -1.59 -10.02 3.52
N LYS A 121 -1.87 -10.29 4.81
CA LYS A 121 -1.32 -11.45 5.51
C LYS A 121 -1.67 -12.76 4.81
N THR A 122 -2.90 -12.87 4.32
CA THR A 122 -3.41 -14.12 3.73
C THR A 122 -3.29 -14.16 2.22
N TYR A 123 -2.73 -13.13 1.59
CA TYR A 123 -2.61 -13.08 0.14
C TYR A 123 -1.73 -14.19 -0.39
N GLN A 124 -2.28 -14.95 -1.34
CA GLN A 124 -1.58 -16.07 -1.99
C GLN A 124 -0.87 -15.60 -3.25
N ILE A 125 0.42 -15.87 -3.35
CA ILE A 125 1.20 -15.53 -4.53
C ILE A 125 1.40 -16.75 -5.41
#